data_cd63afb6742d673de916a0a2a59ff00c
#
_entry.id   cd63afb6742d673de916a0a2a59ff00c
#
_cell.length_a   1.000
_cell.length_b   1.000
_cell.length_c   1.000
_cell.angle_alpha   90.00
_cell.angle_beta   90.00
_cell.angle_gamma   90.00
#
_symmetry.space_group_name_H-M   'P 1'
#
loop_
_entity.id
_entity.type
_entity.pdbx_description
1 polymer ?
#
loop_
_entity_poly.entity_id
_entity_poly.type
_entity_poly.pdbx_seq_one_letter_code
_entity_poly.pdbx_strand_id
1 'polypeptide(L)'
;MADRAPAPDTPELRERWGSFVWTAENAAKAKEIVARYPEGRQRSAVMPLLDLAQRQVGAETNTQGWLPLPVMEFVAAELSMPVIRVLEVATFYTMYNIAPVGRFHVQVCGTTPCMLRGSDDIMVACKKRGMSKGHTTEDGLRTLTEVE
;
A
#
# COMPACT_ATOMS: atom_id res chain seq x y z
N MET A 1 14.06 -10.60 0.34
CA MET A 1 12.71 -10.17 -0.07
C MET A 1 11.77 -10.45 1.09
N ALA A 2 11.17 -9.42 1.68
CA ALA A 2 10.15 -9.63 2.69
C ALA A 2 9.00 -10.41 2.07
N ASP A 3 8.40 -11.31 2.84
CA ASP A 3 7.23 -12.10 2.46
C ASP A 3 6.05 -11.11 2.28
N ARG A 4 5.90 -10.56 1.07
CA ARG A 4 4.89 -9.58 0.70
C ARG A 4 3.68 -10.27 0.11
N ALA A 5 3.10 -11.18 0.89
CA ALA A 5 1.81 -11.74 0.52
C ALA A 5 0.72 -10.68 0.67
N PRO A 6 -0.16 -10.51 -0.33
CA PRO A 6 -1.35 -9.68 -0.15
C PRO A 6 -2.21 -10.23 0.98
N ALA A 7 -2.89 -9.31 1.68
CA ALA A 7 -3.85 -9.73 2.70
C ALA A 7 -4.90 -10.67 2.06
N PRO A 8 -5.30 -11.73 2.77
CA PRO A 8 -6.30 -12.67 2.26
C PRO A 8 -7.62 -11.95 2.00
N ASP A 9 -8.30 -12.37 0.94
CA ASP A 9 -9.64 -11.90 0.64
C ASP A 9 -10.63 -12.52 1.63
N THR A 10 -11.10 -11.72 2.57
CA THR A 10 -12.04 -12.17 3.61
C THR A 10 -13.40 -11.49 3.47
N PRO A 11 -14.49 -12.12 3.95
CA PRO A 11 -15.82 -11.50 3.94
C PRO A 11 -15.83 -10.13 4.63
N GLU A 12 -15.10 -9.97 5.73
CA GLU A 12 -15.02 -8.71 6.48
C GLU A 12 -14.35 -7.59 5.66
N LEU A 13 -13.32 -7.94 4.88
CA LEU A 13 -12.67 -6.98 3.97
C LEU A 13 -13.62 -6.55 2.84
N ARG A 14 -14.38 -7.49 2.31
CA ARG A 14 -15.38 -7.20 1.28
C ARG A 14 -16.56 -6.39 1.82
N GLU A 15 -17.02 -6.66 3.03
CA GLU A 15 -18.03 -5.85 3.70
C GLU A 15 -17.55 -4.40 3.90
N ARG A 16 -16.34 -4.24 4.39
CA ARG A 16 -15.77 -2.91 4.67
C ARG A 16 -15.42 -2.11 3.42
N TRP A 17 -14.82 -2.74 2.42
CA TRP A 17 -14.22 -2.06 1.27
C TRP A 17 -14.91 -2.33 -0.07
N GLY A 18 -15.90 -3.23 -0.11
CA GLY A 18 -16.62 -3.58 -1.34
C GLY A 18 -17.44 -2.43 -1.92
N SER A 19 -17.79 -1.43 -1.10
CA SER A 19 -18.46 -0.19 -1.51
C SER A 19 -17.50 1.00 -1.62
N PHE A 20 -16.19 0.75 -1.79
CA PHE A 20 -15.21 1.82 -1.92
C PHE A 20 -15.54 2.72 -3.11
N VAL A 21 -15.52 4.01 -2.86
CA VAL A 21 -15.66 5.07 -3.87
C VAL A 21 -14.70 6.20 -3.52
N TRP A 22 -14.28 6.97 -4.50
CA TRP A 22 -13.50 8.16 -4.25
C TRP A 22 -14.29 9.16 -3.40
N THR A 23 -13.61 9.82 -2.45
CA THR A 23 -14.15 11.07 -1.88
C THR A 23 -14.31 12.11 -2.99
N ALA A 24 -15.14 13.12 -2.78
CA ALA A 24 -15.38 14.16 -3.80
C ALA A 24 -14.07 14.82 -4.27
N GLU A 25 -13.16 15.09 -3.34
CA GLU A 25 -11.83 15.63 -3.64
C GLU A 25 -10.98 14.65 -4.46
N ASN A 26 -10.92 13.39 -4.06
CA ASN A 26 -10.13 12.38 -4.75
C ASN A 26 -10.72 11.99 -6.11
N ALA A 27 -12.03 12.06 -6.27
CA ALA A 27 -12.67 11.87 -7.57
C ALA A 27 -12.23 12.93 -8.59
N ALA A 28 -12.11 14.19 -8.15
CA ALA A 28 -11.58 15.25 -8.99
C ALA A 28 -10.10 15.00 -9.36
N LYS A 29 -9.29 14.62 -8.37
CA LYS A 29 -7.86 14.28 -8.57
C LYS A 29 -7.70 13.06 -9.50
N ALA A 30 -8.51 12.03 -9.33
CA ALA A 30 -8.46 10.83 -10.16
C ALA A 30 -8.73 11.17 -11.64
N LYS A 31 -9.75 11.98 -11.91
CA LYS A 31 -10.04 12.46 -13.27
C LYS A 31 -8.88 13.27 -13.86
N GLU A 32 -8.29 14.17 -13.08
CA GLU A 32 -7.12 14.94 -13.51
C GLU A 32 -5.93 14.05 -13.83
N ILE A 33 -5.67 13.04 -12.97
CA ILE A 33 -4.58 12.07 -13.17
C ILE A 33 -4.79 11.32 -14.49
N VAL A 34 -5.98 10.77 -14.72
CA VAL A 34 -6.29 10.02 -15.95
C VAL A 34 -6.17 10.91 -17.19
N ALA A 35 -6.60 12.17 -17.09
CA ALA A 35 -6.54 13.12 -18.20
C ALA A 35 -5.10 13.51 -18.63
N ARG A 36 -4.09 13.24 -17.82
CA ARG A 36 -2.67 13.47 -18.17
C ARG A 36 -2.15 12.47 -19.20
N TYR A 37 -2.83 11.36 -19.39
CA TYR A 37 -2.41 10.29 -20.32
C TYR A 37 -3.12 10.44 -21.65
N PRO A 38 -2.41 10.20 -22.78
CA PRO A 38 -2.99 10.27 -24.11
C PRO A 38 -4.17 9.32 -24.27
N GLU A 39 -5.05 9.62 -25.22
CA GLU A 39 -6.18 8.76 -25.57
C GLU A 39 -5.72 7.32 -25.86
N GLY A 40 -6.42 6.33 -25.30
CA GLY A 40 -6.07 4.92 -25.40
C GLY A 40 -4.93 4.47 -24.45
N ARG A 41 -4.32 5.39 -23.68
CA ARG A 41 -3.24 5.10 -22.74
C ARG A 41 -3.59 5.32 -21.27
N GLN A 42 -4.88 5.52 -20.96
CA GLN A 42 -5.36 5.82 -19.60
C GLN A 42 -5.02 4.72 -18.58
N ARG A 43 -4.82 3.48 -19.02
CA ARG A 43 -4.36 2.37 -18.17
C ARG A 43 -3.01 2.64 -17.48
N SER A 44 -2.19 3.51 -18.05
CA SER A 44 -0.92 3.92 -17.42
C SER A 44 -1.12 4.76 -16.16
N ALA A 45 -2.33 5.26 -15.89
CA ALA A 45 -2.69 5.94 -14.65
C ALA A 45 -2.83 4.98 -13.44
N VAL A 46 -2.67 3.67 -13.61
CA VAL A 46 -2.82 2.67 -12.53
C VAL A 46 -1.95 3.00 -11.33
N MET A 47 -0.69 3.38 -11.54
CA MET A 47 0.23 3.67 -10.44
C MET A 47 -0.24 4.87 -9.59
N PRO A 48 -0.45 6.08 -10.16
CA PRO A 48 -0.89 7.20 -9.35
C PRO A 48 -2.31 7.02 -8.78
N LEU A 49 -3.19 6.23 -9.40
CA LEU A 49 -4.49 5.93 -8.81
C LEU A 49 -4.38 4.97 -7.63
N LEU A 50 -3.48 3.99 -7.67
CA LEU A 50 -3.20 3.14 -6.52
C LEU A 50 -2.61 3.93 -5.34
N ASP A 51 -1.71 4.88 -5.61
CA ASP A 51 -1.18 5.77 -4.56
C ASP A 51 -2.31 6.62 -3.94
N LEU A 52 -3.18 7.20 -4.77
CA LEU A 52 -4.33 7.97 -4.32
C LEU A 52 -5.29 7.13 -3.47
N ALA A 53 -5.58 5.90 -3.90
CA ALA A 53 -6.43 4.95 -3.18
C ALA A 53 -5.82 4.55 -1.83
N GLN A 54 -4.52 4.23 -1.80
CA GLN A 54 -3.81 3.90 -0.57
C GLN A 54 -3.87 5.05 0.44
N ARG A 55 -3.68 6.29 -0.02
CA ARG A 55 -3.77 7.49 0.84
C ARG A 55 -5.19 7.70 1.37
N GLN A 56 -6.22 7.46 0.54
CA GLN A 56 -7.60 7.56 1.00
C GLN A 56 -7.90 6.52 2.10
N VAL A 57 -7.53 5.25 1.87
CA VAL A 57 -7.66 4.20 2.88
C VAL A 57 -6.89 4.57 4.17
N GLY A 58 -5.70 5.14 4.04
CA GLY A 58 -4.92 5.62 5.17
C GLY A 58 -5.63 6.72 5.97
N ALA A 59 -6.23 7.68 5.29
CA ALA A 59 -6.99 8.76 5.93
C ALA A 59 -8.23 8.21 6.67
N GLU A 60 -8.96 7.29 6.04
CA GLU A 60 -10.16 6.67 6.62
C GLU A 60 -9.85 5.74 7.82
N THR A 61 -8.67 5.13 7.84
CA THR A 61 -8.25 4.21 8.91
C THR A 61 -7.30 4.85 9.93
N ASN A 62 -6.87 6.10 9.72
CA ASN A 62 -5.84 6.78 10.52
C ASN A 62 -4.54 5.98 10.58
N THR A 63 -4.13 5.40 9.45
CA THR A 63 -2.90 4.61 9.28
C THR A 63 -2.08 5.16 8.10
N GLN A 64 -0.96 4.51 7.76
CA GLN A 64 -0.22 4.85 6.54
C GLN A 64 -0.92 4.37 5.25
N GLY A 65 -2.03 3.66 5.39
CA GLY A 65 -2.81 3.15 4.28
C GLY A 65 -2.25 1.88 3.67
N TRP A 66 -3.13 1.14 3.05
CA TRP A 66 -2.82 -0.08 2.31
C TRP A 66 -3.88 -0.30 1.23
N LEU A 67 -3.69 -1.29 0.38
CA LEU A 67 -4.57 -1.59 -0.75
C LEU A 67 -5.32 -2.91 -0.53
N PRO A 68 -6.53 -2.88 0.05
CA PRO A 68 -7.44 -4.04 0.07
C PRO A 68 -7.78 -4.49 -1.34
N LEU A 69 -8.01 -5.79 -1.55
CA LEU A 69 -8.39 -6.34 -2.85
C LEU A 69 -9.59 -5.62 -3.47
N PRO A 70 -10.70 -5.34 -2.75
CA PRO A 70 -11.83 -4.61 -3.34
C PRO A 70 -11.47 -3.20 -3.84
N VAL A 71 -10.54 -2.51 -3.19
CA VAL A 71 -10.05 -1.20 -3.62
C VAL A 71 -9.23 -1.33 -4.92
N MET A 72 -8.42 -2.38 -5.05
CA MET A 72 -7.70 -2.66 -6.29
C MET A 72 -8.65 -3.05 -7.44
N GLU A 73 -9.72 -3.80 -7.13
CA GLU A 73 -10.81 -4.12 -8.07
C GLU A 73 -11.51 -2.85 -8.56
N PHE A 74 -11.77 -1.90 -7.67
CA PHE A 74 -12.36 -0.60 -8.02
C PHE A 74 -11.46 0.19 -9.00
N VAL A 75 -10.16 0.29 -8.72
CA VAL A 75 -9.20 0.95 -9.63
C VAL A 75 -9.12 0.24 -10.98
N ALA A 76 -9.18 -1.10 -10.98
CA ALA A 76 -9.19 -1.89 -12.20
C ALA A 76 -10.42 -1.59 -13.06
N ALA A 77 -11.60 -1.52 -12.44
CA ALA A 77 -12.85 -1.19 -13.11
C ALA A 77 -12.82 0.23 -13.70
N GLU A 78 -12.32 1.22 -12.96
CA GLU A 78 -12.22 2.60 -13.41
C GLU A 78 -11.33 2.75 -14.66
N LEU A 79 -10.25 1.98 -14.73
CA LEU A 79 -9.32 1.98 -15.87
C LEU A 79 -9.68 0.95 -16.96
N SER A 80 -10.78 0.22 -16.82
CA SER A 80 -11.20 -0.85 -17.74
C SER A 80 -10.06 -1.84 -18.00
N MET A 81 -9.39 -2.30 -16.94
CA MET A 81 -8.29 -3.25 -17.02
C MET A 81 -8.56 -4.49 -16.15
N PRO A 82 -7.98 -5.65 -16.49
CA PRO A 82 -8.10 -6.85 -15.67
C PRO A 82 -7.49 -6.63 -14.28
N VAL A 83 -8.16 -7.12 -13.24
CA VAL A 83 -7.70 -7.01 -11.84
C VAL A 83 -6.28 -7.55 -11.66
N ILE A 84 -5.95 -8.64 -12.34
CA ILE A 84 -4.61 -9.24 -12.28
C ILE A 84 -3.50 -8.25 -12.66
N ARG A 85 -3.76 -7.34 -13.60
CA ARG A 85 -2.78 -6.32 -14.00
C ARG A 85 -2.57 -5.26 -12.93
N VAL A 86 -3.62 -4.93 -12.17
CA VAL A 86 -3.50 -4.04 -11.00
C VAL A 86 -2.73 -4.73 -9.88
N LEU A 87 -3.01 -6.02 -9.63
CA LEU A 87 -2.28 -6.85 -8.67
C LEU A 87 -0.78 -6.95 -9.02
N GLU A 88 -0.45 -7.17 -10.29
CA GLU A 88 0.96 -7.19 -10.74
C GLU A 88 1.69 -5.90 -10.35
N VAL A 89 1.07 -4.75 -10.58
CA VAL A 89 1.66 -3.45 -10.21
C VAL A 89 1.76 -3.30 -8.69
N ALA A 90 0.69 -3.58 -7.95
CA ALA A 90 0.65 -3.42 -6.50
C ALA A 90 1.64 -4.35 -5.77
N THR A 91 1.84 -5.57 -6.28
CA THR A 91 2.79 -6.53 -5.69
C THR A 91 4.24 -6.28 -6.09
N PHE A 92 4.46 -5.76 -7.28
CA PHE A 92 5.81 -5.48 -7.79
C PHE A 92 6.43 -4.25 -7.10
N TYR A 93 5.69 -3.16 -6.98
CA TYR A 93 6.21 -1.91 -6.43
C TYR A 93 6.10 -1.87 -4.90
N THR A 94 7.24 -1.74 -4.22
CA THR A 94 7.33 -1.78 -2.74
C THR A 94 6.71 -0.59 -2.03
N MET A 95 6.39 0.48 -2.74
CA MET A 95 5.69 1.65 -2.18
C MET A 95 4.22 1.39 -1.89
N TYR A 96 3.63 0.32 -2.42
CA TYR A 96 2.28 -0.08 -2.09
C TYR A 96 2.28 -1.07 -0.94
N ASN A 97 1.47 -0.80 0.07
CA ASN A 97 1.21 -1.72 1.16
C ASN A 97 0.04 -2.63 0.76
N ILE A 98 0.29 -3.92 0.61
CA ILE A 98 -0.71 -4.92 0.20
C ILE A 98 -1.27 -5.71 1.38
N ALA A 99 -0.91 -5.32 2.58
CA ALA A 99 -1.44 -5.80 3.85
C ALA A 99 -1.61 -4.61 4.81
N PRO A 100 -2.45 -4.72 5.83
CA PRO A 100 -2.66 -3.66 6.81
C PRO A 100 -1.36 -3.19 7.46
N VAL A 101 -1.15 -1.88 7.49
CA VAL A 101 -0.02 -1.25 8.18
C VAL A 101 -0.53 -0.33 9.28
N GLY A 102 0.29 -0.12 10.31
CA GLY A 102 -0.03 0.75 11.42
C GLY A 102 0.05 2.24 11.08
N ARG A 103 -0.26 3.05 12.08
CA ARG A 103 -0.16 4.52 11.97
C ARG A 103 1.27 4.98 11.68
N PHE A 104 2.26 4.28 12.22
CA PHE A 104 3.68 4.55 12.01
C PHE A 104 4.31 3.37 11.30
N HIS A 105 4.67 3.57 10.04
CA HIS A 105 5.35 2.58 9.24
C HIS A 105 6.86 2.87 9.28
N VAL A 106 7.59 2.09 10.07
CA VAL A 106 9.04 2.18 10.20
C VAL A 106 9.69 1.33 9.11
N GLN A 107 10.41 1.98 8.22
CA GLN A 107 11.14 1.32 7.14
C GLN A 107 12.64 1.46 7.41
N VAL A 108 13.36 0.34 7.49
CA VAL A 108 14.79 0.31 7.74
C VAL A 108 15.49 -0.23 6.50
N CYS A 109 16.41 0.55 5.96
CA CYS A 109 17.18 0.14 4.79
C CYS A 109 18.18 -0.95 5.17
N GLY A 110 18.11 -2.09 4.46
CA GLY A 110 19.00 -3.26 4.64
C GLY A 110 20.11 -3.38 3.58
N THR A 111 20.28 -2.37 2.70
CA THR A 111 21.32 -2.41 1.66
C THR A 111 22.73 -2.35 2.26
N THR A 112 23.73 -2.83 1.52
CA THR A 112 25.13 -2.89 1.98
C THR A 112 25.66 -1.59 2.58
N PRO A 113 25.43 -0.39 1.99
CA PRO A 113 25.89 0.86 2.62
C PRO A 113 25.24 1.12 3.96
N CYS A 114 23.95 0.80 4.11
CA CYS A 114 23.23 0.98 5.38
C CYS A 114 23.67 -0.03 6.44
N MET A 115 23.92 -1.30 6.05
CA MET A 115 24.53 -2.31 6.94
C MET A 115 25.87 -1.83 7.50
N LEU A 116 26.77 -1.34 6.64
CA LEU A 116 28.08 -0.81 7.06
C LEU A 116 27.96 0.41 7.97
N ARG A 117 26.84 1.12 7.95
CA ARG A 117 26.54 2.29 8.81
C ARG A 117 25.69 1.94 10.02
N GLY A 118 25.39 0.67 10.27
CA GLY A 118 24.74 0.20 11.50
C GLY A 118 23.23 -0.01 11.40
N SER A 119 22.68 -0.31 10.22
CA SER A 119 21.24 -0.62 10.10
C SER A 119 20.82 -1.83 10.92
N ASP A 120 21.72 -2.79 11.13
CA ASP A 120 21.48 -3.96 11.99
C ASP A 120 21.23 -3.56 13.45
N ASP A 121 21.97 -2.57 13.95
CA ASP A 121 21.78 -2.03 15.31
C ASP A 121 20.41 -1.34 15.44
N ILE A 122 19.97 -0.65 14.37
CA ILE A 122 18.64 -0.04 14.30
C ILE A 122 17.56 -1.14 14.35
N MET A 123 17.73 -2.21 13.57
CA MET A 123 16.81 -3.36 13.58
C MET A 123 16.74 -4.02 14.96
N VAL A 124 17.87 -4.17 15.65
CA VAL A 124 17.92 -4.68 17.03
C VAL A 124 17.19 -3.73 18.00
N ALA A 125 17.38 -2.43 17.86
CA ALA A 125 16.67 -1.43 18.67
C ALA A 125 15.15 -1.46 18.45
N CYS A 126 14.70 -1.66 17.20
CA CYS A 126 13.29 -1.84 16.88
C CYS A 126 12.71 -3.10 17.53
N LYS A 127 13.43 -4.23 17.44
CA LYS A 127 13.03 -5.49 18.10
C LYS A 127 12.91 -5.36 19.62
N LYS A 128 13.84 -4.68 20.26
CA LYS A 128 13.79 -4.40 21.71
C LYS A 128 12.56 -3.59 22.12
N ARG A 129 11.94 -2.85 21.19
CA ARG A 129 10.71 -2.08 21.39
C ARG A 129 9.44 -2.85 20.96
N GLY A 130 9.53 -4.17 20.83
CA GLY A 130 8.40 -5.04 20.51
C GLY A 130 7.98 -5.04 19.04
N MET A 131 8.79 -4.48 18.13
CA MET A 131 8.52 -4.52 16.70
C MET A 131 9.15 -5.76 16.07
N SER A 132 8.40 -6.48 15.25
CA SER A 132 8.88 -7.62 14.45
C SER A 132 8.85 -7.28 12.98
N LYS A 133 9.89 -7.69 12.23
CA LYS A 133 9.99 -7.46 10.78
C LYS A 133 8.78 -8.07 10.05
N GLY A 134 8.13 -7.29 9.22
CA GLY A 134 6.96 -7.70 8.43
C GLY A 134 5.64 -7.71 9.20
N HIS A 135 5.63 -7.30 10.46
CA HIS A 135 4.44 -7.34 11.31
C HIS A 135 4.07 -5.97 11.86
N THR A 136 2.77 -5.80 12.09
CA THR A 136 2.22 -4.67 12.84
C THR A 136 2.12 -5.06 14.32
N THR A 137 2.45 -4.14 15.22
CA THR A 137 2.31 -4.34 16.67
C THR A 137 0.85 -4.57 17.05
N GLU A 138 0.59 -5.30 18.16
CA GLU A 138 -0.76 -5.65 18.61
C GLU A 138 -1.65 -4.42 18.87
N ASP A 139 -1.04 -3.29 19.23
CA ASP A 139 -1.73 -2.00 19.41
C ASP A 139 -2.12 -1.33 18.06
N GLY A 140 -1.76 -1.93 16.92
CA GLY A 140 -2.01 -1.39 15.59
C GLY A 140 -1.23 -0.11 15.25
N LEU A 141 -0.29 0.31 16.09
CA LEU A 141 0.38 1.60 15.93
C LEU A 141 1.59 1.53 15.02
N ARG A 142 2.39 0.46 15.08
CA ARG A 142 3.69 0.43 14.41
C ARG A 142 3.81 -0.79 13.52
N THR A 143 4.32 -0.58 12.33
CA THR A 143 4.73 -1.67 11.41
C THR A 143 6.20 -1.50 11.11
N LEU A 144 6.97 -2.58 11.16
CA LEU A 144 8.38 -2.59 10.81
C LEU A 144 8.59 -3.37 9.52
N THR A 145 9.20 -2.73 8.52
CA THR A 145 9.64 -3.39 7.29
C THR A 145 11.09 -3.07 7.00
N GLU A 146 11.77 -4.02 6.39
CA GLU A 146 13.08 -3.80 5.79
C GLU A 146 12.91 -3.48 4.32
N VAL A 147 13.60 -2.47 3.85
CA VAL A 147 13.57 -2.00 2.45
C VAL A 147 14.98 -1.97 1.87
N GLU A 148 15.07 -2.05 0.55
CA GLU A 148 16.30 -1.95 -0.24
C GLU A 148 16.35 -0.64 -1.01
#